data_a174eed38cafa2511fc1e60ce5bdb955
#
_entry.id   a174eed38cafa2511fc1e60ce5bdb955
#
_cell.length_a   1.000
_cell.length_b   1.000
_cell.length_c   1.000
_cell.angle_alpha   90.00
_cell.angle_beta   90.00
_cell.angle_gamma   90.00
#
_symmetry.space_group_name_H-M   'P 1'
#
loop_
_entity.id
_entity.type
_entity.pdbx_description
1 polymer ?
#
loop_
_entity_poly.entity_id
_entity_poly.type
_entity_poly.pdbx_seq_one_letter_code
_entity_poly.pdbx_strand_id
1 'polypeptide(L)'
;TLKYGSIIVMEAMTYAAALPLYGLRQNIFTDPQKPMKVAPGIYPMNGATPDDPCCLTVDFALTYFLVSGELERSKVPINLLITDASGMSVLTAWAAGKFSSTSVKKFFDEFEISSKINNRTLIIPGKVAVMKGEIQDKLPEWNVVVGTREAVELVKYLKDGEYKAAAEAAAAAKAPAGEKKETVDANAPLDFEKIAASIPAIKIRDDLDAHYKQRDPESPKF
;
A
#
# COMPACT_ATOMS: atom_id res chain seq x y z
N THR A 1 -35.23 13.41 7.47
CA THR A 1 -35.24 12.35 8.48
C THR A 1 -34.09 11.37 8.27
N LEU A 2 -33.95 10.77 7.07
CA LEU A 2 -32.89 9.78 6.77
C LEU A 2 -31.46 10.32 6.98
N LYS A 3 -31.23 11.62 6.78
CA LYS A 3 -29.92 12.24 6.96
C LYS A 3 -29.61 12.56 8.42
N TYR A 4 -30.59 13.02 9.18
CA TYR A 4 -30.34 13.58 10.51
C TYR A 4 -30.97 12.80 11.66
N GLY A 5 -31.97 11.93 11.37
CA GLY A 5 -32.63 11.14 12.39
C GLY A 5 -31.77 9.97 12.89
N SER A 6 -31.47 9.92 14.18
CA SER A 6 -30.79 8.78 14.80
C SER A 6 -31.71 7.60 14.97
N ILE A 7 -32.95 7.84 15.38
CA ILE A 7 -34.00 6.84 15.58
C ILE A 7 -35.23 7.27 14.78
N ILE A 8 -35.75 6.37 13.97
CA ILE A 8 -36.96 6.58 13.18
C ILE A 8 -38.03 5.61 13.68
N VAL A 9 -39.09 6.16 14.20
CA VAL A 9 -40.28 5.37 14.66
C VAL A 9 -41.31 5.43 13.54
N MET A 10 -41.80 4.26 13.14
CA MET A 10 -42.80 4.10 12.08
C MET A 10 -43.89 3.15 12.55
N GLU A 11 -45.14 3.40 12.11
CA GLU A 11 -46.27 2.57 12.47
C GLU A 11 -46.15 1.15 11.92
N ALA A 12 -45.81 1.04 10.64
CA ALA A 12 -45.55 -0.25 9.99
C ALA A 12 -44.64 -0.07 8.78
N MET A 13 -43.78 -1.05 8.53
CA MET A 13 -42.94 -1.11 7.32
C MET A 13 -42.62 -2.55 6.98
N THR A 14 -42.81 -2.92 5.71
CA THR A 14 -42.40 -4.23 5.22
C THR A 14 -40.88 -4.22 4.95
N TYR A 15 -40.24 -5.39 4.97
CA TYR A 15 -38.82 -5.52 4.61
C TYR A 15 -38.52 -4.98 3.21
N ALA A 16 -39.41 -5.24 2.24
CA ALA A 16 -39.26 -4.74 0.88
C ALA A 16 -39.23 -3.21 0.79
N ALA A 17 -40.00 -2.51 1.64
CA ALA A 17 -40.01 -1.06 1.72
C ALA A 17 -38.83 -0.52 2.55
N ALA A 18 -38.38 -1.28 3.57
CA ALA A 18 -37.27 -0.88 4.42
C ALA A 18 -35.90 -0.96 3.72
N LEU A 19 -35.68 -1.97 2.91
CA LEU A 19 -34.40 -2.25 2.29
C LEU A 19 -33.83 -1.09 1.45
N PRO A 20 -34.59 -0.43 0.55
CA PRO A 20 -34.13 0.74 -0.16
C PRO A 20 -33.78 1.92 0.77
N LEU A 21 -34.53 2.09 1.87
CA LEU A 21 -34.27 3.15 2.83
C LEU A 21 -32.97 2.92 3.62
N TYR A 22 -32.69 1.67 3.99
CA TYR A 22 -31.40 1.30 4.59
C TYR A 22 -30.24 1.51 3.63
N GLY A 23 -30.38 1.08 2.38
CA GLY A 23 -29.38 1.32 1.34
C GLY A 23 -29.12 2.81 1.12
N LEU A 24 -30.17 3.62 1.01
CA LEU A 24 -30.04 5.07 0.86
C LEU A 24 -29.38 5.70 2.09
N ARG A 25 -29.75 5.31 3.30
CA ARG A 25 -29.14 5.81 4.53
C ARG A 25 -27.67 5.45 4.62
N GLN A 26 -27.31 4.24 4.29
CA GLN A 26 -25.92 3.80 4.24
C GLN A 26 -25.12 4.65 3.25
N ASN A 27 -25.64 4.90 2.07
CA ASN A 27 -25.00 5.73 1.06
C ASN A 27 -24.81 7.18 1.54
N ILE A 28 -25.78 7.75 2.24
CA ILE A 28 -25.67 9.12 2.79
C ILE A 28 -24.53 9.24 3.80
N PHE A 29 -24.30 8.21 4.62
CA PHE A 29 -23.30 8.24 5.70
C PHE A 29 -21.94 7.64 5.30
N THR A 30 -21.90 6.76 4.31
CA THR A 30 -20.69 6.09 3.86
C THR A 30 -20.33 6.38 2.41
N ASP A 31 -21.15 7.21 1.71
CA ASP A 31 -20.93 7.56 0.32
C ASP A 31 -19.61 8.30 0.13
N PRO A 32 -18.78 7.87 -0.81
CA PRO A 32 -17.54 8.52 -1.19
C PRO A 32 -17.69 9.93 -1.77
N GLN A 33 -18.90 10.42 -2.07
CA GLN A 33 -19.09 11.80 -2.53
C GLN A 33 -18.60 12.86 -1.52
N LYS A 34 -18.68 12.55 -0.22
CA LYS A 34 -18.04 13.32 0.85
C LYS A 34 -17.44 12.35 1.87
N PRO A 35 -16.39 11.65 1.53
CA PRO A 35 -15.77 10.72 2.45
C PRO A 35 -15.30 11.46 3.69
N MET A 36 -15.44 10.82 4.86
CA MET A 36 -14.82 11.32 6.07
C MET A 36 -13.32 11.23 5.91
N LYS A 37 -12.65 12.37 6.11
CA LYS A 37 -11.22 12.51 5.98
C LYS A 37 -10.57 12.82 7.30
N VAL A 38 -9.35 12.36 7.47
CA VAL A 38 -8.42 12.82 8.48
C VAL A 38 -7.50 13.86 7.82
N ALA A 39 -7.11 14.89 8.55
CA ALA A 39 -6.19 15.88 8.01
C ALA A 39 -4.85 15.21 7.63
N PRO A 40 -4.27 15.52 6.46
CA PRO A 40 -2.91 15.09 6.14
C PRO A 40 -1.90 15.61 7.15
N GLY A 41 -0.89 14.81 7.48
CA GLY A 41 0.13 15.22 8.46
C GLY A 41 0.88 14.06 9.08
N ILE A 42 1.62 14.40 10.15
CA ILE A 42 2.40 13.46 10.96
C ILE A 42 1.66 13.22 12.27
N TYR A 43 1.40 11.97 12.60
CA TYR A 43 0.70 11.53 13.81
C TYR A 43 1.62 10.60 14.62
N PRO A 44 2.30 11.11 15.65
CA PRO A 44 3.15 10.28 16.49
C PRO A 44 2.31 9.29 17.31
N MET A 45 2.60 7.99 17.19
CA MET A 45 1.90 6.91 17.88
C MET A 45 2.80 6.32 18.96
N ASN A 46 2.22 5.92 20.08
CA ASN A 46 2.94 5.27 21.21
C ASN A 46 4.16 6.07 21.74
N GLY A 47 4.06 7.41 21.71
CA GLY A 47 5.14 8.28 22.14
C GLY A 47 6.31 8.37 21.16
N ALA A 48 6.04 8.17 19.88
CA ALA A 48 7.06 8.25 18.82
C ALA A 48 7.75 9.63 18.78
N THR A 49 9.03 9.58 18.54
CA THR A 49 9.94 10.71 18.36
C THR A 49 10.37 10.82 16.90
N PRO A 50 11.07 11.88 16.49
CA PRO A 50 11.65 11.97 15.15
C PRO A 50 12.62 10.84 14.79
N ASP A 51 13.16 10.11 15.77
CA ASP A 51 14.10 9.01 15.56
C ASP A 51 13.41 7.65 15.32
N ASP A 52 12.09 7.63 15.40
CA ASP A 52 11.29 6.43 15.17
C ASP A 52 10.84 6.29 13.70
N PRO A 53 10.59 5.05 13.21
CA PRO A 53 10.22 4.80 11.82
C PRO A 53 8.87 5.41 11.45
N CYS A 54 8.62 5.54 10.15
CA CYS A 54 7.38 6.05 9.60
C CYS A 54 6.54 4.96 8.95
N CYS A 55 5.23 5.02 9.15
CA CYS A 55 4.24 4.22 8.43
C CYS A 55 3.34 5.15 7.61
N LEU A 56 3.24 4.93 6.30
CA LEU A 56 2.45 5.75 5.39
C LEU A 56 1.08 5.16 5.15
N THR A 57 0.05 6.00 5.18
CA THR A 57 -1.30 5.65 4.73
C THR A 57 -2.03 6.87 4.15
N VAL A 58 -3.30 6.71 3.84
CA VAL A 58 -4.15 7.72 3.19
C VAL A 58 -5.13 8.37 4.17
N ASP A 59 -5.68 9.50 3.78
CA ASP A 59 -6.57 10.34 4.57
C ASP A 59 -8.01 9.80 4.79
N PHE A 60 -8.35 8.64 4.26
CA PHE A 60 -9.65 8.02 4.47
C PHE A 60 -9.84 7.63 5.94
N ALA A 61 -10.87 8.17 6.61
CA ALA A 61 -11.05 8.02 8.05
C ALA A 61 -11.10 6.56 8.51
N LEU A 62 -11.79 5.67 7.77
CA LEU A 62 -11.84 4.25 8.12
C LEU A 62 -10.46 3.60 8.07
N THR A 63 -9.66 3.90 7.05
CA THR A 63 -8.27 3.40 6.95
C THR A 63 -7.44 3.92 8.12
N TYR A 64 -7.56 5.21 8.45
CA TYR A 64 -6.87 5.80 9.59
C TYR A 64 -7.21 5.08 10.90
N PHE A 65 -8.51 4.91 11.23
CA PHE A 65 -8.90 4.27 12.48
C PHE A 65 -8.46 2.80 12.56
N LEU A 66 -8.49 2.07 11.46
CA LEU A 66 -7.99 0.71 11.42
C LEU A 66 -6.48 0.64 11.65
N VAL A 67 -5.72 1.46 10.92
CA VAL A 67 -4.26 1.47 11.02
C VAL A 67 -3.81 2.01 12.36
N SER A 68 -4.32 3.16 12.81
CA SER A 68 -3.94 3.76 14.10
C SER A 68 -4.27 2.83 15.27
N GLY A 69 -5.43 2.16 15.26
CA GLY A 69 -5.79 1.20 16.30
C GLY A 69 -4.81 0.01 16.37
N GLU A 70 -4.36 -0.52 15.24
CA GLU A 70 -3.36 -1.60 15.24
C GLU A 70 -1.97 -1.09 15.64
N LEU A 71 -1.59 0.13 15.24
CA LEU A 71 -0.35 0.75 15.69
C LEU A 71 -0.35 0.96 17.20
N GLU A 72 -1.44 1.47 17.79
CA GLU A 72 -1.59 1.62 19.25
C GLU A 72 -1.49 0.27 19.97
N ARG A 73 -2.09 -0.79 19.44
CA ARG A 73 -2.02 -2.16 19.98
C ARG A 73 -0.62 -2.75 19.91
N SER A 74 0.19 -2.34 18.95
CA SER A 74 1.57 -2.81 18.83
C SER A 74 2.45 -2.34 19.97
N LYS A 75 2.17 -1.18 20.57
CA LYS A 75 3.00 -0.48 21.56
C LYS A 75 4.38 -0.09 21.04
N VAL A 76 4.64 -0.23 19.75
CA VAL A 76 5.90 0.19 19.13
C VAL A 76 5.79 1.67 18.76
N PRO A 77 6.77 2.52 19.16
CA PRO A 77 6.81 3.91 18.71
C PRO A 77 6.95 3.99 17.19
N ILE A 78 6.05 4.75 16.54
CA ILE A 78 6.03 4.89 15.10
C ILE A 78 5.31 6.17 14.69
N ASN A 79 5.80 6.87 13.68
CA ASN A 79 5.18 8.06 13.13
C ASN A 79 4.24 7.67 12.00
N LEU A 80 2.92 7.84 12.20
CA LEU A 80 1.93 7.59 11.16
C LEU A 80 1.83 8.82 10.25
N LEU A 81 2.16 8.65 8.98
CA LEU A 81 2.08 9.67 7.94
C LEU A 81 0.77 9.51 7.16
N ILE A 82 -0.03 10.56 7.14
CA ILE A 82 -1.31 10.60 6.43
C ILE A 82 -1.18 11.52 5.22
N THR A 83 -1.26 10.95 4.00
CA THR A 83 -1.25 11.73 2.76
C THR A 83 -2.65 11.98 2.23
N ASP A 84 -2.88 13.10 1.55
CA ASP A 84 -4.16 13.39 0.89
C ASP A 84 -4.38 12.42 -0.29
N ALA A 85 -5.45 11.68 -0.22
CA ALA A 85 -5.92 10.77 -1.25
C ALA A 85 -7.39 11.04 -1.61
N SER A 86 -7.87 12.25 -1.33
CA SER A 86 -9.26 12.69 -1.53
C SER A 86 -10.28 11.85 -0.74
N GLY A 87 -9.86 11.29 0.41
CA GLY A 87 -10.70 10.44 1.26
C GLY A 87 -10.99 9.06 0.67
N MET A 88 -10.15 8.58 -0.23
CA MET A 88 -10.27 7.24 -0.80
C MET A 88 -9.42 6.23 -0.03
N SER A 89 -9.85 4.96 -0.03
CA SER A 89 -9.03 3.85 0.49
C SER A 89 -7.74 3.69 -0.33
N VAL A 90 -6.74 3.04 0.25
CA VAL A 90 -5.41 2.86 -0.38
C VAL A 90 -5.48 2.36 -1.82
N LEU A 91 -6.23 1.27 -2.07
CA LEU A 91 -6.34 0.68 -3.41
C LEU A 91 -7.15 1.55 -4.36
N THR A 92 -8.25 2.15 -3.88
CA THR A 92 -9.09 3.04 -4.69
C THR A 92 -8.31 4.29 -5.08
N ALA A 93 -7.57 4.88 -4.15
CA ALA A 93 -6.75 6.06 -4.38
C ALA A 93 -5.60 5.76 -5.35
N TRP A 94 -4.96 4.60 -5.22
CA TRP A 94 -3.93 4.15 -6.16
C TRP A 94 -4.50 3.96 -7.57
N ALA A 95 -5.62 3.25 -7.70
CA ALA A 95 -6.28 3.02 -9.00
C ALA A 95 -6.76 4.33 -9.65
N ALA A 96 -7.17 5.32 -8.85
CA ALA A 96 -7.57 6.65 -9.31
C ALA A 96 -6.39 7.61 -9.55
N GLY A 97 -5.14 7.17 -9.35
CA GLY A 97 -3.93 8.01 -9.48
C GLY A 97 -3.78 9.08 -8.41
N LYS A 98 -4.61 9.04 -7.33
CA LYS A 98 -4.53 10.00 -6.21
C LYS A 98 -3.45 9.62 -5.19
N PHE A 99 -3.18 8.32 -5.04
CA PHE A 99 -2.07 7.81 -4.26
C PHE A 99 -1.01 7.24 -5.20
N SER A 100 0.05 8.00 -5.41
CA SER A 100 1.13 7.71 -6.36
C SER A 100 2.47 8.15 -5.78
N SER A 101 3.57 7.72 -6.38
CA SER A 101 4.92 8.16 -5.99
C SER A 101 5.07 9.69 -6.03
N THR A 102 4.37 10.35 -6.98
CA THR A 102 4.38 11.81 -7.10
C THR A 102 3.59 12.48 -5.97
N SER A 103 2.41 11.95 -5.60
CA SER A 103 1.64 12.51 -4.48
C SER A 103 2.35 12.31 -3.15
N VAL A 104 3.03 11.17 -2.96
CA VAL A 104 3.87 10.92 -1.78
C VAL A 104 5.02 11.92 -1.71
N LYS A 105 5.76 12.13 -2.80
CA LYS A 105 6.85 13.13 -2.83
C LYS A 105 6.34 14.53 -2.52
N LYS A 106 5.21 14.93 -3.12
CA LYS A 106 4.58 16.23 -2.84
C LYS A 106 4.23 16.37 -1.35
N PHE A 107 3.66 15.34 -0.74
CA PHE A 107 3.35 15.34 0.69
C PHE A 107 4.62 15.50 1.55
N PHE A 108 5.71 14.81 1.19
CA PHE A 108 6.98 14.94 1.89
C PHE A 108 7.55 16.34 1.82
N ASP A 109 7.44 17.00 0.68
CA ASP A 109 7.91 18.36 0.48
C ASP A 109 7.01 19.39 1.19
N GLU A 110 5.69 19.25 1.08
CA GLU A 110 4.71 20.17 1.67
C GLU A 110 4.75 20.18 3.21
N PHE A 111 4.91 19.00 3.80
CA PHE A 111 4.96 18.84 5.26
C PHE A 111 6.39 18.86 5.82
N GLU A 112 7.39 19.02 4.96
CA GLU A 112 8.81 19.03 5.35
C GLU A 112 9.20 17.78 6.17
N ILE A 113 8.72 16.59 5.74
CA ILE A 113 8.87 15.36 6.50
C ILE A 113 10.34 15.04 6.74
N SER A 114 11.19 15.21 5.73
CA SER A 114 12.62 14.93 5.81
C SER A 114 13.37 15.85 6.80
N SER A 115 12.84 17.02 7.13
CA SER A 115 13.43 17.90 8.14
C SER A 115 12.92 17.61 9.55
N LYS A 116 11.71 17.06 9.67
CA LYS A 116 11.05 16.77 10.95
C LYS A 116 11.32 15.38 11.49
N ILE A 117 11.69 14.44 10.63
CA ILE A 117 11.94 13.04 10.98
C ILE A 117 13.39 12.70 10.67
N ASN A 118 14.11 12.18 11.65
CA ASN A 118 15.51 11.76 11.51
C ASN A 118 15.62 10.33 10.96
N ASN A 119 14.72 9.45 11.40
CA ASN A 119 14.69 8.06 10.93
C ASN A 119 14.23 8.01 9.46
N ARG A 120 15.01 7.34 8.62
CA ARG A 120 14.78 7.27 7.18
C ARG A 120 14.05 5.98 6.75
N THR A 121 13.37 5.30 7.66
CA THR A 121 12.59 4.11 7.34
C THR A 121 11.13 4.49 7.07
N LEU A 122 10.67 4.22 5.85
CA LEU A 122 9.29 4.46 5.41
C LEU A 122 8.59 3.15 5.08
N ILE A 123 7.63 2.76 5.89
CA ILE A 123 6.80 1.56 5.70
C ILE A 123 5.58 1.97 4.86
N ILE A 124 5.43 1.40 3.68
CA ILE A 124 4.29 1.62 2.79
C ILE A 124 3.28 0.46 2.89
N PRO A 125 1.99 0.68 2.62
CA PRO A 125 0.99 -0.39 2.67
C PRO A 125 1.33 -1.52 1.68
N GLY A 126 1.30 -2.77 2.13
CA GLY A 126 1.61 -3.94 1.29
C GLY A 126 0.67 -4.12 0.09
N LYS A 127 -0.54 -3.54 0.15
CA LYS A 127 -1.49 -3.53 -0.98
C LYS A 127 -0.98 -2.76 -2.20
N VAL A 128 -0.05 -1.84 -2.01
CA VAL A 128 0.57 -1.02 -3.06
C VAL A 128 2.09 -1.24 -3.15
N ALA A 129 2.54 -2.44 -2.84
CA ALA A 129 3.94 -2.84 -2.90
C ALA A 129 4.62 -2.53 -4.25
N VAL A 130 3.85 -2.54 -5.32
CA VAL A 130 4.31 -2.19 -6.69
C VAL A 130 4.88 -0.77 -6.78
N MET A 131 4.46 0.14 -5.91
CA MET A 131 4.96 1.52 -5.87
C MET A 131 6.33 1.68 -5.19
N LYS A 132 6.86 0.63 -4.54
CA LYS A 132 8.10 0.70 -3.76
C LYS A 132 9.23 1.33 -4.55
N GLY A 133 9.50 0.82 -5.76
CA GLY A 133 10.60 1.30 -6.61
C GLY A 133 10.45 2.78 -6.95
N GLU A 134 9.29 3.19 -7.45
CA GLU A 134 9.02 4.57 -7.82
C GLU A 134 9.10 5.54 -6.64
N ILE A 135 8.62 5.13 -5.46
CA ILE A 135 8.73 5.97 -4.24
C ILE A 135 10.20 6.05 -3.83
N GLN A 136 10.94 4.94 -3.89
CA GLN A 136 12.36 4.90 -3.58
C GLN A 136 13.19 5.82 -4.49
N ASP A 137 12.87 5.87 -5.78
CA ASP A 137 13.55 6.74 -6.74
C ASP A 137 13.27 8.22 -6.44
N LYS A 138 12.06 8.56 -5.99
CA LYS A 138 11.68 9.94 -5.64
C LYS A 138 12.13 10.38 -4.26
N LEU A 139 12.36 9.45 -3.36
CA LEU A 139 12.82 9.66 -2.00
C LEU A 139 14.13 8.88 -1.76
N PRO A 140 15.23 9.23 -2.43
CA PRO A 140 16.47 8.45 -2.40
C PRO A 140 17.10 8.38 -1.00
N GLU A 141 16.84 9.34 -0.14
CA GLU A 141 17.33 9.38 1.25
C GLU A 141 16.53 8.46 2.20
N TRP A 142 15.35 7.99 1.77
CA TRP A 142 14.50 7.13 2.57
C TRP A 142 14.66 5.66 2.21
N ASN A 143 14.60 4.78 3.21
CA ASN A 143 14.56 3.33 3.03
C ASN A 143 13.11 2.89 2.95
N VAL A 144 12.60 2.70 1.74
CA VAL A 144 11.20 2.30 1.52
C VAL A 144 11.05 0.81 1.74
N VAL A 145 10.20 0.46 2.69
CA VAL A 145 9.92 -0.92 3.10
C VAL A 145 8.46 -1.22 2.83
N VAL A 146 8.19 -2.41 2.30
CA VAL A 146 6.80 -2.88 2.11
C VAL A 146 6.32 -3.48 3.42
N GLY A 147 5.25 -2.93 3.97
CA GLY A 147 4.57 -3.44 5.15
C GLY A 147 3.56 -4.53 4.83
N THR A 148 2.69 -4.80 5.77
CA THR A 148 1.66 -5.85 5.66
C THR A 148 0.55 -5.47 4.69
N ARG A 149 -0.13 -6.47 4.15
CA ARG A 149 -1.30 -6.26 3.27
C ARG A 149 -2.55 -5.87 4.06
N GLU A 150 -2.73 -6.48 5.23
CA GLU A 150 -3.84 -6.20 6.13
C GLU A 150 -3.36 -5.51 7.40
N ALA A 151 -4.16 -4.54 7.88
CA ALA A 151 -3.82 -3.74 9.06
C ALA A 151 -3.64 -4.61 10.33
N VAL A 152 -4.43 -5.67 10.48
CA VAL A 152 -4.36 -6.58 11.63
C VAL A 152 -3.00 -7.28 11.80
N GLU A 153 -2.25 -7.42 10.73
CA GLU A 153 -0.93 -8.04 10.73
C GLU A 153 0.17 -7.07 11.23
N LEU A 154 -0.12 -5.75 11.26
CA LEU A 154 0.86 -4.73 11.66
C LEU A 154 1.40 -4.95 13.07
N VAL A 155 0.56 -5.41 14.00
CA VAL A 155 0.98 -5.65 15.39
C VAL A 155 2.13 -6.65 15.44
N LYS A 156 1.98 -7.78 14.74
CA LYS A 156 3.02 -8.82 14.69
C LYS A 156 4.24 -8.30 13.94
N TYR A 157 4.05 -7.76 12.76
CA TYR A 157 5.11 -7.23 11.90
C TYR A 157 6.02 -6.22 12.62
N LEU A 158 5.43 -5.31 13.41
CA LEU A 158 6.18 -4.30 14.16
C LEU A 158 6.88 -4.89 15.39
N LYS A 159 6.21 -5.79 16.14
CA LYS A 159 6.79 -6.43 17.33
C LYS A 159 7.94 -7.37 16.99
N ASP A 160 7.80 -8.13 15.92
CA ASP A 160 8.83 -9.06 15.44
C ASP A 160 10.02 -8.31 14.80
N GLY A 161 9.85 -7.01 14.54
CA GLY A 161 10.91 -6.17 13.98
C GLY A 161 11.24 -6.48 12.52
N GLU A 162 10.37 -7.15 11.78
CA GLU A 162 10.58 -7.54 10.38
C GLU A 162 10.91 -6.33 9.49
N TYR A 163 10.34 -5.15 9.79
CA TYR A 163 10.65 -3.91 9.07
C TYR A 163 12.11 -3.46 9.22
N LYS A 164 12.79 -3.81 10.33
CA LYS A 164 14.20 -3.43 10.57
C LYS A 164 15.11 -4.16 9.61
N ALA A 165 14.97 -5.48 9.51
CA ALA A 165 15.73 -6.29 8.57
C ALA A 165 15.48 -5.84 7.11
N ALA A 166 14.22 -5.52 6.77
CA ALA A 166 13.87 -5.02 5.46
C ALA A 166 14.43 -3.61 5.18
N ALA A 167 14.52 -2.74 6.20
CA ALA A 167 15.12 -1.41 6.10
C ALA A 167 16.65 -1.48 5.95
N GLU A 168 17.30 -2.38 6.69
CA GLU A 168 18.74 -2.64 6.57
C GLU A 168 19.09 -3.18 5.18
N ALA A 169 18.30 -4.11 4.66
CA ALA A 169 18.46 -4.63 3.30
C ALA A 169 18.24 -3.52 2.24
N ALA A 170 17.27 -2.63 2.44
CA ALA A 170 17.02 -1.50 1.55
C ALA A 170 18.17 -0.47 1.61
N ALA A 171 18.73 -0.24 2.79
CA ALA A 171 19.89 0.63 2.97
C ALA A 171 21.16 0.03 2.32
N ALA A 172 21.39 -1.27 2.50
CA ALA A 172 22.52 -1.98 1.90
C ALA A 172 22.45 -1.99 0.36
N ALA A 173 21.25 -2.09 -0.20
CA ALA A 173 21.03 -2.01 -1.65
C ALA A 173 21.32 -0.62 -2.24
N LYS A 174 21.36 0.43 -1.42
CA LYS A 174 21.74 1.80 -1.81
C LYS A 174 23.22 2.10 -1.68
N ALA A 175 23.97 1.29 -0.91
CA ALA A 175 25.42 1.44 -0.88
C ALA A 175 25.93 1.32 -2.32
N PRO A 176 26.82 2.20 -2.80
CA PRO A 176 27.26 2.18 -4.17
C PRO A 176 27.93 0.83 -4.43
N ALA A 177 27.21 -0.06 -5.09
CA ALA A 177 27.82 -1.14 -5.84
C ALA A 177 28.69 -0.43 -6.88
N GLY A 178 30.00 -0.43 -6.66
CA GLY A 178 30.93 0.07 -7.64
C GLY A 178 30.63 -0.58 -8.98
N GLU A 179 30.35 0.29 -9.96
CA GLU A 179 30.38 0.06 -11.38
C GLU A 179 29.71 -1.23 -11.93
N LYS A 180 28.56 -1.05 -12.57
CA LYS A 180 28.37 -1.09 -14.03
C LYS A 180 26.90 -0.94 -14.36
N LYS A 181 26.45 0.31 -14.56
CA LYS A 181 25.39 0.54 -15.54
C LYS A 181 26.06 0.43 -16.89
N GLU A 182 26.02 -0.72 -17.51
CA GLU A 182 26.05 -0.75 -18.97
C GLU A 182 24.82 0.03 -19.42
N THR A 183 25.07 1.21 -19.96
CA THR A 183 24.08 1.95 -20.74
C THR A 183 23.74 1.06 -21.92
N VAL A 184 22.62 0.34 -21.81
CA VAL A 184 22.07 -0.38 -22.96
C VAL A 184 21.67 0.70 -23.95
N ASP A 185 22.42 0.81 -25.06
CA ASP A 185 22.06 1.65 -26.18
C ASP A 185 20.69 1.13 -26.69
N ALA A 186 19.66 1.97 -26.58
CA ALA A 186 18.29 1.62 -26.97
C ALA A 186 18.17 1.30 -28.49
N ASN A 187 19.22 1.54 -29.27
CA ASN A 187 19.29 1.26 -30.70
C ASN A 187 20.25 0.11 -31.08
N ALA A 188 20.86 -0.57 -30.10
CA ALA A 188 21.63 -1.76 -30.36
C ALA A 188 20.74 -2.94 -30.76
N PRO A 189 21.09 -3.72 -31.81
CA PRO A 189 20.30 -4.91 -32.15
C PRO A 189 20.28 -5.87 -30.98
N LEU A 190 19.06 -6.30 -30.60
CA LEU A 190 18.81 -7.22 -29.49
C LEU A 190 19.48 -8.57 -29.79
N ASP A 191 20.44 -8.93 -28.97
CA ASP A 191 21.07 -10.25 -29.01
C ASP A 191 20.17 -11.26 -28.29
N PHE A 192 19.28 -11.89 -29.06
CA PHE A 192 18.30 -12.85 -28.54
C PHE A 192 18.94 -14.09 -27.94
N GLU A 193 20.15 -14.49 -28.34
CA GLU A 193 20.85 -15.62 -27.74
C GLU A 193 21.34 -15.30 -26.33
N LYS A 194 21.85 -14.09 -26.09
CA LYS A 194 22.22 -13.62 -24.75
C LYS A 194 21.01 -13.46 -23.83
N ILE A 195 19.90 -12.96 -24.36
CA ILE A 195 18.66 -12.83 -23.59
C ILE A 195 18.10 -14.20 -23.23
N ALA A 196 18.07 -15.15 -24.16
CA ALA A 196 17.62 -16.51 -23.91
C ALA A 196 18.49 -17.25 -22.88
N ALA A 197 19.79 -17.03 -22.89
CA ALA A 197 20.72 -17.61 -21.91
C ALA A 197 20.61 -16.97 -20.51
N SER A 198 20.11 -15.73 -20.40
CA SER A 198 19.93 -15.03 -19.12
C SER A 198 18.59 -15.32 -18.44
N ILE A 199 17.63 -15.90 -19.16
CA ILE A 199 16.36 -16.34 -18.59
C ILE A 199 16.58 -17.68 -17.90
N PRO A 200 16.44 -17.78 -16.55
CA PRO A 200 16.49 -19.08 -15.89
C PRO A 200 15.46 -19.98 -16.57
N ALA A 201 15.89 -21.17 -16.99
CA ALA A 201 14.99 -22.16 -17.61
C ALA A 201 13.80 -22.37 -16.67
N ILE A 202 12.66 -21.77 -17.02
CA ILE A 202 11.48 -21.84 -16.19
C ILE A 202 10.98 -23.27 -16.28
N LYS A 203 10.95 -23.99 -15.16
CA LYS A 203 10.38 -25.34 -14.99
C LYS A 203 8.90 -25.47 -15.41
N ILE A 204 8.31 -24.42 -15.97
CA ILE A 204 6.92 -24.38 -16.44
C ILE A 204 6.66 -25.42 -17.53
N ARG A 205 7.68 -25.82 -18.32
CA ARG A 205 7.50 -26.78 -19.42
C ARG A 205 7.27 -28.19 -18.90
N ASP A 206 8.00 -28.58 -17.86
CA ASP A 206 7.87 -29.93 -17.29
C ASP A 206 6.55 -30.11 -16.52
N ASP A 207 6.11 -29.04 -15.83
CA ASP A 207 4.83 -29.03 -15.11
C ASP A 207 3.63 -29.00 -16.05
N LEU A 208 3.72 -28.28 -17.18
CA LEU A 208 2.70 -28.27 -18.22
C LEU A 208 2.62 -29.62 -18.94
N ASP A 209 3.74 -30.23 -19.29
CA ASP A 209 3.76 -31.56 -19.93
C ASP A 209 3.24 -32.65 -18.99
N ALA A 210 3.51 -32.55 -17.68
CA ALA A 210 2.94 -33.46 -16.67
C ALA A 210 1.43 -33.28 -16.54
N HIS A 211 0.95 -32.02 -16.61
CA HIS A 211 -0.48 -31.72 -16.53
C HIS A 211 -1.24 -32.15 -17.78
N TYR A 212 -0.63 -32.01 -18.98
CA TYR A 212 -1.23 -32.46 -20.24
C TYR A 212 -1.22 -34.01 -20.40
N LYS A 213 -0.28 -34.72 -19.80
CA LYS A 213 -0.25 -36.20 -19.79
C LYS A 213 -1.34 -36.81 -18.90
N GLN A 214 -1.92 -36.06 -17.98
CA GLN A 214 -3.04 -36.51 -17.13
C GLN A 214 -4.42 -36.22 -17.75
N ARG A 215 -4.49 -35.53 -18.89
CA ARG A 215 -5.73 -35.30 -19.61
C ARG A 215 -6.08 -36.49 -20.50
N ASP A 216 -7.38 -36.81 -20.53
CA ASP A 216 -8.01 -37.82 -21.34
C ASP A 216 -7.49 -37.77 -22.79
N PRO A 217 -7.02 -38.89 -23.35
CA PRO A 217 -6.45 -38.94 -24.71
C PRO A 217 -7.44 -38.57 -25.81
N GLU A 218 -8.73 -38.46 -25.52
CA GLU A 218 -9.77 -38.06 -26.50
C GLU A 218 -10.09 -36.55 -26.54
N SER A 219 -9.43 -35.72 -25.75
CA SER A 219 -9.63 -34.27 -25.82
C SER A 219 -8.98 -33.68 -27.09
N PRO A 220 -9.70 -32.84 -27.85
CA PRO A 220 -9.14 -32.25 -29.08
C PRO A 220 -7.91 -31.40 -28.77
N LYS A 221 -6.86 -31.63 -29.56
CA LYS A 221 -5.65 -30.79 -29.55
C LYS A 221 -6.00 -29.41 -30.14
N PHE A 222 -5.87 -28.37 -29.33
CA PHE A 222 -5.88 -27.00 -29.81
C PHE A 222 -4.49 -26.61 -30.31
#